data_42c6b7f324352c0d2eb601dfc43eb0c7
#
_entry.id   42c6b7f324352c0d2eb601dfc43eb0c7
#
_cell.length_a   1.000
_cell.length_b   1.000
_cell.length_c   1.000
_cell.angle_alpha   90.00
_cell.angle_beta   90.00
_cell.angle_gamma   90.00
#
_symmetry.space_group_name_H-M   'P 1'
#
loop_
_entity.id
_entity.type
_entity.pdbx_description
1 polymer ?
#
loop_
_entity_poly.entity_id
_entity_poly.type
_entity_poly.pdbx_seq_one_letter_code
_entity_poly.pdbx_strand_id
1 'polypeptide(L)'
;MIGRRALVSGPTVLLIGLLALPAFAPAKDLDVDLLLAVQPQRYVAGRAIQPIQVDGNLEEAAWQQAPWTQDFVDIEGDIRPKPRFRTRAKMLWDDTYFYVAAELEEPHVWATLTGRDDIILHDQDFEVFIDPNGDTHNYYELEVNAFATEWDLLLVRAYRDGAPAVHEWDIPGLRTGVQVHGTINDPSDEDEGWTLEIAFPWEGIRRPAGRQVPPQAGDVWRVNFSRVEWQVTITGEEAHGYAKVPKTPEDNWVWSHQGLVNMHFPEQWGYVQFSDAAAGSAPVDFELPPEEEGKHLLREIYYRQRNARAAGGHYLGDLDELGIAQRSLSHFVWPPTLQVTDYGYEAWIQEATDLDGDGHVNRWVLTQDSRVRPVRAPE
;
A
#
# COMPACT_ATOMS: atom_id res chain seq x y z
N MET A 1 35.74 -20.41 62.93
CA MET A 1 34.50 -19.64 62.83
C MET A 1 34.54 -18.87 61.50
N ILE A 2 33.95 -19.41 60.51
CA ILE A 2 34.00 -18.85 59.18
C ILE A 2 32.55 -18.36 58.87
N GLY A 3 32.41 -17.04 58.83
CA GLY A 3 31.10 -16.38 58.52
C GLY A 3 30.77 -16.44 57.03
N ARG A 4 29.64 -17.08 56.67
CA ARG A 4 29.04 -17.06 55.35
C ARG A 4 28.26 -15.75 55.20
N ARG A 5 28.64 -14.92 54.22
CA ARG A 5 27.82 -13.81 53.74
C ARG A 5 26.81 -14.35 52.72
N ALA A 6 25.53 -14.16 52.97
CA ALA A 6 24.45 -14.43 52.05
C ALA A 6 24.37 -13.29 51.02
N LEU A 7 24.42 -13.64 49.74
CA LEU A 7 24.08 -12.74 48.63
C LEU A 7 22.55 -12.68 48.52
N VAL A 8 22.00 -11.51 48.73
CA VAL A 8 20.60 -11.21 48.47
C VAL A 8 20.49 -10.78 47.00
N SER A 9 19.92 -11.63 46.19
CA SER A 9 19.53 -11.28 44.81
C SER A 9 18.22 -10.51 44.86
N GLY A 10 18.27 -9.21 44.55
CA GLY A 10 17.08 -8.40 44.34
C GLY A 10 16.46 -8.70 42.96
N PRO A 11 15.14 -8.58 42.78
CA PRO A 11 14.50 -8.79 41.51
C PRO A 11 14.85 -7.65 40.53
N THR A 12 15.42 -8.01 39.38
CA THR A 12 15.58 -7.10 38.26
C THR A 12 14.19 -6.83 37.69
N VAL A 13 13.67 -5.64 37.92
CA VAL A 13 12.45 -5.17 37.25
C VAL A 13 12.84 -4.80 35.83
N LEU A 14 12.44 -5.65 34.91
CA LEU A 14 12.50 -5.35 33.47
C LEU A 14 11.46 -4.24 33.17
N LEU A 15 11.93 -3.00 33.02
CA LEU A 15 11.11 -1.91 32.52
C LEU A 15 10.85 -2.19 31.02
N ILE A 16 9.72 -2.77 30.72
CA ILE A 16 9.21 -2.81 29.35
C ILE A 16 8.82 -1.36 29.00
N GLY A 17 9.70 -0.70 28.24
CA GLY A 17 9.38 0.59 27.67
C GLY A 17 8.19 0.41 26.72
N LEU A 18 7.02 0.88 27.13
CA LEU A 18 5.92 1.13 26.20
C LEU A 18 6.45 2.16 25.19
N LEU A 19 6.78 1.72 23.99
CA LEU A 19 6.91 2.60 22.84
C LEU A 19 5.53 3.25 22.66
N ALA A 20 5.40 4.48 23.12
CA ALA A 20 4.25 5.31 22.80
C ALA A 20 4.30 5.54 21.29
N LEU A 21 3.45 4.83 20.56
CA LEU A 21 3.10 5.21 19.19
C LEU A 21 2.81 6.71 19.22
N PRO A 22 3.31 7.50 18.25
CA PRO A 22 3.03 8.93 18.22
C PRO A 22 1.52 9.12 18.31
N ALA A 23 1.08 9.86 19.32
CA ALA A 23 -0.31 10.24 19.43
C ALA A 23 -0.67 10.94 18.12
N PHE A 24 -1.54 10.33 17.33
CA PHE A 24 -2.03 10.92 16.09
C PHE A 24 -2.44 12.35 16.40
N ALA A 25 -1.79 13.32 15.75
CA ALA A 25 -2.23 14.69 15.76
C ALA A 25 -3.74 14.68 15.41
N PRO A 26 -4.57 15.57 16.01
CA PRO A 26 -5.99 15.64 15.67
C PRO A 26 -6.09 15.68 14.15
N ALA A 27 -6.91 14.79 13.58
CA ALA A 27 -7.02 14.62 12.15
C ALA A 27 -7.29 16.01 11.55
N LYS A 28 -6.32 16.51 10.77
CA LYS A 28 -6.52 17.69 9.94
C LYS A 28 -7.74 17.39 9.07
N ASP A 29 -8.63 18.37 8.87
CA ASP A 29 -9.73 18.20 7.93
C ASP A 29 -9.17 17.71 6.59
N LEU A 30 -9.74 16.64 6.07
CA LEU A 30 -9.34 16.11 4.76
C LEU A 30 -9.79 17.11 3.69
N ASP A 31 -8.93 17.43 2.77
CA ASP A 31 -9.32 18.12 1.54
C ASP A 31 -10.02 17.10 0.63
N VAL A 32 -11.34 17.01 0.79
CA VAL A 32 -12.16 16.00 0.08
C VAL A 32 -12.10 16.20 -1.42
N ASP A 33 -12.13 17.46 -1.89
CA ASP A 33 -12.13 17.75 -3.32
C ASP A 33 -10.77 17.36 -3.95
N LEU A 34 -9.67 17.59 -3.25
CA LEU A 34 -8.35 17.13 -3.67
C LEU A 34 -8.28 15.60 -3.73
N LEU A 35 -8.75 14.91 -2.67
CA LEU A 35 -8.73 13.44 -2.64
C LEU A 35 -9.59 12.81 -3.74
N LEU A 36 -10.75 13.39 -4.04
CA LEU A 36 -11.61 12.91 -5.11
C LEU A 36 -11.08 13.24 -6.51
N ALA A 37 -10.19 14.22 -6.63
CA ALA A 37 -9.54 14.57 -7.90
C ALA A 37 -8.36 13.67 -8.24
N VAL A 38 -7.82 12.92 -7.29
CA VAL A 38 -6.73 11.95 -7.52
C VAL A 38 -7.17 10.94 -8.57
N GLN A 39 -6.32 10.75 -9.57
CA GLN A 39 -6.53 9.74 -10.60
C GLN A 39 -5.49 8.62 -10.39
N PRO A 40 -5.89 7.49 -9.79
CA PRO A 40 -4.97 6.38 -9.55
C PRO A 40 -4.35 5.88 -10.86
N GLN A 41 -3.07 5.51 -10.78
CA GLN A 41 -2.33 4.91 -11.89
C GLN A 41 -2.95 3.55 -12.28
N ARG A 42 -2.65 3.10 -13.51
CA ARG A 42 -3.19 1.87 -14.07
C ARG A 42 -2.07 1.03 -14.67
N TYR A 43 -2.15 -0.27 -14.47
CA TYR A 43 -1.20 -1.21 -15.04
C TYR A 43 -1.92 -2.50 -15.45
N VAL A 44 -1.51 -3.10 -16.57
CA VAL A 44 -1.97 -4.42 -16.98
C VAL A 44 -0.82 -5.40 -16.78
N ALA A 45 -0.94 -6.27 -15.78
CA ALA A 45 0.03 -7.32 -15.50
C ALA A 45 -0.22 -8.50 -16.45
N GLY A 46 0.72 -8.75 -17.34
CA GLY A 46 0.70 -9.89 -18.25
C GLY A 46 1.25 -11.16 -17.62
N ARG A 47 1.07 -12.29 -18.31
CA ARG A 47 1.62 -13.58 -17.90
C ARG A 47 3.12 -13.62 -18.10
N ALA A 48 3.85 -14.05 -17.08
CA ALA A 48 5.25 -14.48 -17.20
C ALA A 48 5.30 -15.77 -18.03
N ILE A 49 5.98 -15.71 -19.18
CA ILE A 49 6.07 -16.86 -20.12
C ILE A 49 7.28 -17.73 -19.87
N GLN A 50 8.16 -17.31 -18.98
CA GLN A 50 9.37 -18.03 -18.59
C GLN A 50 9.52 -17.93 -17.07
N PRO A 51 10.17 -18.91 -16.43
CA PRO A 51 10.47 -18.84 -15.01
C PRO A 51 11.29 -17.59 -14.70
N ILE A 52 10.97 -16.94 -13.58
CA ILE A 52 11.71 -15.83 -13.01
C ILE A 52 12.53 -16.38 -11.85
N GLN A 53 13.84 -16.08 -11.85
CA GLN A 53 14.73 -16.38 -10.74
C GLN A 53 14.80 -15.10 -9.88
N VAL A 54 14.25 -15.17 -8.69
CA VAL A 54 14.18 -14.01 -7.78
C VAL A 54 15.57 -13.80 -7.17
N ASP A 55 16.41 -13.00 -7.82
CA ASP A 55 17.78 -12.69 -7.39
C ASP A 55 18.15 -11.20 -7.55
N GLY A 56 17.19 -10.37 -7.97
CA GLY A 56 17.36 -8.94 -8.18
C GLY A 56 17.86 -8.57 -9.58
N ASN A 57 18.15 -9.54 -10.45
CA ASN A 57 18.59 -9.29 -11.81
C ASN A 57 17.38 -9.17 -12.75
N LEU A 58 17.19 -8.02 -13.38
CA LEU A 58 16.06 -7.75 -14.28
C LEU A 58 16.38 -8.02 -15.76
N GLU A 59 17.45 -8.76 -16.05
CA GLU A 59 17.84 -9.07 -17.43
C GLU A 59 17.11 -10.29 -18.01
N GLU A 60 16.32 -11.02 -17.22
CA GLU A 60 15.53 -12.14 -17.73
C GLU A 60 14.53 -11.71 -18.81
N ALA A 61 14.36 -12.60 -19.77
CA ALA A 61 13.49 -12.36 -20.90
C ALA A 61 12.05 -12.02 -20.50
N ALA A 62 11.56 -12.53 -19.37
CA ALA A 62 10.26 -12.19 -18.83
C ALA A 62 10.16 -10.68 -18.50
N TRP A 63 11.14 -10.14 -17.78
CA TRP A 63 11.19 -8.73 -17.42
C TRP A 63 11.43 -7.81 -18.62
N GLN A 64 12.21 -8.25 -19.60
CA GLN A 64 12.46 -7.46 -20.80
C GLN A 64 11.17 -7.21 -21.62
N GLN A 65 10.18 -8.08 -21.47
CA GLN A 65 8.88 -7.96 -22.15
C GLN A 65 7.84 -7.20 -21.33
N ALA A 66 8.02 -7.05 -20.02
CA ALA A 66 7.10 -6.32 -19.16
C ALA A 66 7.29 -4.81 -19.31
N PRO A 67 6.23 -4.01 -19.46
CA PRO A 67 6.34 -2.56 -19.49
C PRO A 67 6.73 -2.02 -18.10
N TRP A 68 7.49 -0.93 -18.07
CA TRP A 68 7.69 -0.16 -16.84
C TRP A 68 6.42 0.59 -16.47
N THR A 69 6.20 0.80 -15.18
CA THR A 69 5.28 1.84 -14.69
C THR A 69 5.76 3.22 -15.11
N GLN A 70 4.93 4.25 -14.91
CA GLN A 70 5.44 5.62 -14.86
C GLN A 70 6.46 5.74 -13.73
N ASP A 71 7.42 6.66 -13.88
CA ASP A 71 8.34 7.00 -12.80
C ASP A 71 7.56 7.45 -11.57
N PHE A 72 8.06 7.12 -10.39
CA PHE A 72 7.42 7.50 -9.14
C PHE A 72 7.41 9.02 -8.97
N VAL A 73 6.41 9.49 -8.25
CA VAL A 73 6.19 10.89 -7.92
C VAL A 73 6.12 11.04 -6.39
N ASP A 74 6.17 12.28 -5.89
CA ASP A 74 5.91 12.51 -4.47
C ASP A 74 4.50 12.03 -4.07
N ILE A 75 4.35 11.53 -2.86
CA ILE A 75 3.08 10.99 -2.34
C ILE A 75 1.93 12.01 -2.37
N GLU A 76 2.23 13.30 -2.27
CA GLU A 76 1.25 14.38 -2.42
C GLU A 76 1.02 14.79 -3.89
N GLY A 77 1.73 14.19 -4.84
CA GLY A 77 1.61 14.48 -6.27
C GLY A 77 2.31 15.77 -6.69
N ASP A 78 1.82 16.38 -7.77
CA ASP A 78 2.45 17.53 -8.45
C ASP A 78 2.55 18.83 -7.61
N ILE A 79 1.98 18.85 -6.40
CA ILE A 79 2.17 19.99 -5.49
C ILE A 79 3.55 19.97 -4.81
N ARG A 80 4.30 18.89 -4.96
CA ARG A 80 5.67 18.72 -4.48
C ARG A 80 6.68 18.65 -5.62
N PRO A 81 7.96 18.89 -5.34
CA PRO A 81 9.03 18.66 -6.31
C PRO A 81 9.05 17.21 -6.80
N LYS A 82 9.52 16.98 -8.01
CA LYS A 82 9.79 15.64 -8.50
C LYS A 82 10.86 14.95 -7.64
N PRO A 83 10.79 13.61 -7.50
CA PRO A 83 11.84 12.81 -6.90
C PRO A 83 13.23 13.16 -7.44
N ARG A 84 14.22 13.18 -6.57
CA ARG A 84 15.63 13.43 -6.95
C ARG A 84 16.19 12.29 -7.78
N PHE A 85 15.75 11.08 -7.49
CA PHE A 85 16.22 9.85 -8.12
C PHE A 85 15.03 9.09 -8.70
N ARG A 86 15.25 8.50 -9.86
CA ARG A 86 14.20 7.73 -10.54
C ARG A 86 13.93 6.43 -9.82
N THR A 87 12.65 6.11 -9.68
CA THR A 87 12.16 4.79 -9.29
C THR A 87 11.04 4.38 -10.22
N ARG A 88 11.01 3.12 -10.61
CA ARG A 88 9.95 2.54 -11.45
C ARG A 88 9.82 1.05 -11.19
N ALA A 89 8.66 0.48 -11.49
CA ALA A 89 8.39 -0.92 -11.24
C ALA A 89 7.81 -1.65 -12.47
N LYS A 90 7.82 -2.95 -12.42
CA LYS A 90 7.16 -3.86 -13.37
C LYS A 90 6.38 -4.91 -12.61
N MET A 91 5.31 -5.41 -13.23
CA MET A 91 4.49 -6.47 -12.64
C MET A 91 4.21 -7.55 -13.68
N LEU A 92 4.33 -8.81 -13.25
CA LEU A 92 3.98 -10.01 -14.00
C LEU A 92 3.27 -11.00 -13.07
N TRP A 93 2.67 -12.02 -13.63
CA TRP A 93 2.08 -13.11 -12.86
C TRP A 93 2.10 -14.44 -13.59
N ASP A 94 2.01 -15.53 -12.82
CA ASP A 94 1.79 -16.89 -13.32
C ASP A 94 0.81 -17.65 -12.42
N ASP A 95 0.71 -18.95 -12.55
CA ASP A 95 -0.20 -19.75 -11.74
C ASP A 95 0.26 -19.91 -10.26
N THR A 96 1.47 -19.48 -9.94
CA THR A 96 2.09 -19.65 -8.61
C THR A 96 2.30 -18.33 -7.88
N TYR A 97 2.70 -17.28 -8.62
CA TYR A 97 3.15 -16.02 -8.03
C TYR A 97 2.59 -14.79 -8.74
N PHE A 98 2.42 -13.74 -7.98
CA PHE A 98 2.46 -12.36 -8.45
C PHE A 98 3.89 -11.85 -8.29
N TYR A 99 4.47 -11.35 -9.36
CA TYR A 99 5.83 -10.86 -9.38
C TYR A 99 5.87 -9.34 -9.48
N VAL A 100 6.74 -8.73 -8.71
CA VAL A 100 7.08 -7.31 -8.78
C VAL A 100 8.58 -7.19 -8.98
N ALA A 101 9.00 -6.33 -9.90
CA ALA A 101 10.39 -5.92 -10.03
C ALA A 101 10.46 -4.39 -9.94
N ALA A 102 11.53 -3.86 -9.36
CA ALA A 102 11.77 -2.43 -9.32
C ALA A 102 13.24 -2.07 -9.59
N GLU A 103 13.42 -0.86 -10.12
CA GLU A 103 14.71 -0.23 -10.35
C GLU A 103 14.71 1.11 -9.60
N LEU A 104 15.68 1.30 -8.74
CA LEU A 104 15.87 2.48 -7.92
C LEU A 104 17.24 3.10 -8.23
N GLU A 105 17.26 4.27 -8.84
CA GLU A 105 18.46 5.09 -8.95
C GLU A 105 18.84 5.61 -7.56
N GLU A 106 20.08 5.38 -7.14
CA GLU A 106 20.55 5.76 -5.81
C GLU A 106 22.08 5.92 -5.82
N PRO A 107 22.59 7.14 -5.76
CA PRO A 107 24.05 7.38 -5.79
C PRO A 107 24.75 7.01 -4.48
N HIS A 108 23.99 6.72 -3.41
CA HIS A 108 24.52 6.36 -2.10
C HIS A 108 23.70 5.25 -1.48
N VAL A 109 23.88 4.03 -2.02
CA VAL A 109 23.16 2.85 -1.52
C VAL A 109 23.54 2.58 -0.08
N TRP A 110 22.57 2.68 0.79
CA TRP A 110 22.76 2.63 2.22
C TRP A 110 21.67 1.81 2.91
N ALA A 111 22.07 0.92 3.82
CA ALA A 111 21.17 0.18 4.68
C ALA A 111 21.87 -0.20 6.00
N THR A 112 21.11 -0.36 7.08
CA THR A 112 21.62 -0.69 8.40
C THR A 112 20.88 -1.85 9.07
N LEU A 113 19.62 -2.06 8.71
CA LEU A 113 18.74 -3.05 9.32
C LEU A 113 18.93 -4.42 8.67
N THR A 114 19.17 -5.43 9.51
CA THR A 114 19.45 -6.81 9.06
C THR A 114 18.56 -7.84 9.72
N GLY A 115 17.74 -7.45 10.69
CA GLY A 115 16.80 -8.33 11.38
C GLY A 115 15.49 -8.39 10.62
N ARG A 116 14.96 -9.60 10.36
CA ARG A 116 13.61 -9.74 9.86
C ARG A 116 12.63 -9.05 10.82
N ASP A 117 11.63 -8.37 10.27
CA ASP A 117 10.63 -7.58 11.01
C ASP A 117 11.18 -6.37 11.78
N ASP A 118 12.43 -5.97 11.53
CA ASP A 118 12.86 -4.62 11.84
C ASP A 118 11.98 -3.62 11.07
N ILE A 119 11.76 -2.44 11.62
CA ILE A 119 10.97 -1.37 10.97
C ILE A 119 11.82 -0.78 9.83
N ILE A 120 11.68 -1.36 8.64
CA ILE A 120 12.57 -1.14 7.48
C ILE A 120 12.53 0.30 6.98
N LEU A 121 11.40 1.01 7.09
CA LEU A 121 11.28 2.43 6.73
C LEU A 121 12.33 3.33 7.43
N HIS A 122 13.06 2.83 8.42
CA HIS A 122 14.18 3.55 9.00
C HIS A 122 15.46 3.48 8.17
N ASP A 123 15.54 2.62 7.17
CA ASP A 123 16.51 2.67 6.09
C ASP A 123 15.91 3.33 4.85
N GLN A 124 16.66 3.39 3.74
CA GLN A 124 16.10 3.54 2.41
C GLN A 124 15.50 2.21 2.00
N ASP A 125 14.29 2.21 1.48
CA ASP A 125 13.58 0.97 1.17
C ASP A 125 12.69 1.07 -0.08
N PHE A 126 12.11 -0.08 -0.41
CA PHE A 126 11.04 -0.21 -1.37
C PHE A 126 9.88 -0.95 -0.71
N GLU A 127 8.69 -0.38 -0.82
CA GLU A 127 7.49 -0.90 -0.19
C GLU A 127 6.47 -1.35 -1.23
N VAL A 128 5.74 -2.41 -0.91
CA VAL A 128 4.64 -2.94 -1.73
C VAL A 128 3.38 -3.04 -0.90
N PHE A 129 2.30 -2.45 -1.38
CA PHE A 129 0.98 -2.48 -0.75
C PHE A 129 -0.02 -3.18 -1.68
N ILE A 130 -0.77 -4.16 -1.16
CA ILE A 130 -1.73 -4.95 -1.96
C ILE A 130 -3.05 -5.09 -1.22
N ASP A 131 -4.13 -4.56 -1.81
CA ASP A 131 -5.52 -4.78 -1.38
C ASP A 131 -6.28 -5.50 -2.53
N PRO A 132 -6.41 -6.83 -2.46
CA PRO A 132 -6.90 -7.62 -3.58
C PRO A 132 -8.36 -7.36 -3.95
N ASN A 133 -9.22 -7.05 -2.97
CA ASN A 133 -10.65 -6.84 -3.19
C ASN A 133 -11.07 -5.35 -3.15
N GLY A 134 -10.14 -4.44 -2.84
CA GLY A 134 -10.37 -3.00 -2.80
C GLY A 134 -11.36 -2.55 -1.73
N ASP A 135 -11.50 -3.33 -0.63
CA ASP A 135 -12.41 -3.00 0.46
C ASP A 135 -11.76 -2.19 1.59
N THR A 136 -10.42 -1.93 1.48
CA THR A 136 -9.56 -1.21 2.44
C THR A 136 -9.26 -1.96 3.72
N HIS A 137 -9.58 -3.25 3.77
CA HIS A 137 -9.35 -4.11 4.92
C HIS A 137 -8.54 -5.35 4.51
N ASN A 138 -7.81 -5.91 5.48
CA ASN A 138 -7.01 -7.12 5.31
C ASN A 138 -6.03 -7.03 4.13
N TYR A 139 -5.39 -5.88 3.96
CA TYR A 139 -4.40 -5.65 2.93
C TYR A 139 -2.98 -5.91 3.45
N TYR A 140 -2.08 -6.14 2.52
CA TYR A 140 -0.68 -6.48 2.81
C TYR A 140 0.23 -5.29 2.60
N GLU A 141 1.28 -5.27 3.38
CA GLU A 141 2.43 -4.38 3.25
C GLU A 141 3.70 -5.22 3.33
N LEU A 142 4.66 -4.91 2.49
CA LEU A 142 6.00 -5.48 2.50
C LEU A 142 7.00 -4.34 2.30
N GLU A 143 7.96 -4.22 3.20
CA GLU A 143 9.09 -3.30 3.09
C GLU A 143 10.38 -4.11 2.88
N VAL A 144 11.26 -3.67 1.98
CA VAL A 144 12.54 -4.33 1.67
C VAL A 144 13.63 -3.28 1.50
N ASN A 145 14.75 -3.40 2.23
CA ASN A 145 15.91 -2.55 2.05
C ASN A 145 16.96 -3.16 1.10
N ALA A 146 18.05 -2.44 0.86
CA ALA A 146 19.12 -2.89 -0.04
C ALA A 146 19.91 -4.13 0.44
N PHE A 147 19.75 -4.57 1.69
CA PHE A 147 20.24 -5.85 2.19
C PHE A 147 19.29 -7.03 1.92
N ALA A 148 18.16 -6.80 1.26
CA ALA A 148 17.05 -7.75 1.17
C ALA A 148 16.48 -8.14 2.55
N THR A 149 16.58 -7.25 3.54
CA THR A 149 15.89 -7.44 4.81
C THR A 149 14.44 -7.07 4.62
N GLU A 150 13.55 -7.94 5.10
CA GLU A 150 12.11 -7.87 4.88
C GLU A 150 11.37 -7.54 6.17
N TRP A 151 10.32 -6.74 6.05
CA TRP A 151 9.26 -6.62 7.01
C TRP A 151 7.93 -6.71 6.28
N ASP A 152 7.17 -7.77 6.52
CA ASP A 152 5.85 -7.96 5.95
C ASP A 152 4.79 -8.01 7.05
N LEU A 153 3.66 -7.36 6.80
CA LEU A 153 2.60 -7.25 7.79
C LEU A 153 1.21 -7.28 7.14
N LEU A 154 0.21 -7.64 7.96
CA LEU A 154 -1.19 -7.62 7.56
C LEU A 154 -1.91 -6.48 8.27
N LEU A 155 -2.45 -5.54 7.50
CA LEU A 155 -3.30 -4.47 8.00
C LEU A 155 -4.75 -4.95 8.01
N VAL A 156 -5.30 -5.22 9.20
CA VAL A 156 -6.73 -5.58 9.32
C VAL A 156 -7.61 -4.43 8.82
N ARG A 157 -7.16 -3.19 9.04
CA ARG A 157 -7.71 -1.96 8.49
C ARG A 157 -6.66 -0.85 8.56
N ALA A 158 -6.89 0.23 7.85
CA ALA A 158 -6.00 1.38 7.84
C ALA A 158 -5.81 1.96 9.26
N TYR A 159 -4.61 2.45 9.56
CA TYR A 159 -4.32 3.08 10.85
C TYR A 159 -5.27 4.24 11.18
N ARG A 160 -5.68 5.01 10.15
CA ARG A 160 -6.66 6.10 10.30
C ARG A 160 -8.02 5.65 10.83
N ASP A 161 -8.37 4.38 10.65
CA ASP A 161 -9.63 3.76 11.08
C ASP A 161 -9.45 2.88 12.33
N GLY A 162 -8.32 3.05 13.02
CA GLY A 162 -8.07 2.45 14.33
C GLY A 162 -7.35 1.11 14.32
N ALA A 163 -6.71 0.71 13.19
CA ALA A 163 -5.91 -0.52 13.14
C ALA A 163 -6.67 -1.76 13.74
N PRO A 164 -6.13 -2.92 13.98
CA PRO A 164 -4.70 -3.21 14.14
C PRO A 164 -3.97 -3.56 12.84
N ALA A 165 -2.63 -3.43 12.88
CA ALA A 165 -1.73 -4.16 12.02
C ALA A 165 -1.20 -5.40 12.77
N VAL A 166 -1.00 -6.48 12.05
CA VAL A 166 -0.38 -7.70 12.57
C VAL A 166 1.07 -7.68 12.09
N HIS A 167 1.95 -7.12 12.94
CA HIS A 167 3.35 -6.82 12.61
C HIS A 167 4.23 -8.07 12.46
N GLU A 168 3.88 -9.17 13.12
CA GLU A 168 4.58 -10.45 13.03
C GLU A 168 3.87 -11.40 12.03
N TRP A 169 3.17 -10.82 11.04
CA TRP A 169 2.58 -11.60 9.97
C TRP A 169 3.64 -11.84 8.91
N ASP A 170 3.90 -13.12 8.62
CA ASP A 170 4.74 -13.52 7.50
C ASP A 170 3.86 -13.94 6.31
N ILE A 171 4.21 -13.50 5.10
CA ILE A 171 3.64 -14.03 3.86
C ILE A 171 4.30 -15.38 3.56
N PRO A 172 3.60 -16.52 3.76
CA PRO A 172 4.24 -17.82 3.63
C PRO A 172 4.78 -18.06 2.22
N GLY A 173 6.08 -18.29 2.11
CA GLY A 173 6.76 -18.59 0.83
C GLY A 173 7.09 -17.35 -0.01
N LEU A 174 6.99 -16.14 0.55
CA LEU A 174 7.53 -14.91 -0.04
C LEU A 174 8.99 -15.14 -0.47
N ARG A 175 9.37 -14.53 -1.58
CA ARG A 175 10.76 -14.50 -2.04
C ARG A 175 11.11 -13.09 -2.45
N THR A 176 12.27 -12.62 -2.02
CA THR A 176 12.87 -11.36 -2.43
C THR A 176 14.30 -11.59 -2.90
N GLY A 177 14.73 -10.81 -3.85
CA GLY A 177 16.10 -10.76 -4.33
C GLY A 177 16.48 -9.32 -4.63
N VAL A 178 17.68 -8.91 -4.21
CA VAL A 178 18.20 -7.56 -4.42
C VAL A 178 19.57 -7.65 -5.08
N GLN A 179 19.81 -6.79 -6.06
CA GLN A 179 21.11 -6.57 -6.67
C GLN A 179 21.50 -5.11 -6.54
N VAL A 180 22.63 -4.83 -5.90
CA VAL A 180 23.23 -3.49 -5.82
C VAL A 180 24.14 -3.27 -7.01
N HIS A 181 23.97 -2.15 -7.71
CA HIS A 181 24.81 -1.71 -8.82
C HIS A 181 25.77 -0.64 -8.32
N GLY A 182 26.77 -1.06 -7.59
CA GLY A 182 27.72 -0.24 -6.84
C GLY A 182 28.18 -0.94 -5.58
N THR A 183 28.38 -0.21 -4.50
CA THR A 183 28.93 -0.71 -3.23
C THR A 183 28.10 -0.22 -2.06
N ILE A 184 27.37 -1.12 -1.42
CA ILE A 184 26.52 -0.75 -0.28
C ILE A 184 27.36 -0.26 0.91
N ASN A 185 26.95 0.86 1.50
CA ASN A 185 27.59 1.47 2.68
C ASN A 185 29.06 1.91 2.46
N ASP A 186 29.47 2.20 1.24
CA ASP A 186 30.79 2.74 0.94
C ASP A 186 30.67 4.15 0.34
N PRO A 187 30.93 5.23 1.11
CA PRO A 187 30.83 6.59 0.63
C PRO A 187 32.02 7.04 -0.24
N SER A 188 32.94 6.15 -0.58
CA SER A 188 34.13 6.47 -1.37
C SER A 188 33.89 6.41 -2.88
N ASP A 189 32.78 5.84 -3.31
CA ASP A 189 32.32 5.79 -4.70
C ASP A 189 30.91 6.40 -4.85
N GLU A 190 30.38 6.38 -6.05
CA GLU A 190 29.04 6.81 -6.39
C GLU A 190 28.36 5.63 -7.11
N ASP A 191 27.23 5.19 -6.55
CA ASP A 191 26.50 4.02 -7.04
C ASP A 191 25.58 4.40 -8.21
N GLU A 192 25.18 3.38 -9.00
CA GLU A 192 24.10 3.54 -9.98
C GLU A 192 22.72 3.35 -9.30
N GLY A 193 22.65 2.54 -8.26
CA GLY A 193 21.44 2.22 -7.51
C GLY A 193 21.30 0.74 -7.22
N TRP A 194 20.06 0.28 -7.11
CA TRP A 194 19.77 -1.12 -6.86
C TRP A 194 18.47 -1.56 -7.55
N THR A 195 18.38 -2.85 -7.79
CA THR A 195 17.21 -3.50 -8.34
C THR A 195 16.72 -4.58 -7.40
N LEU A 196 15.43 -4.85 -7.43
CA LEU A 196 14.86 -5.94 -6.65
C LEU A 196 13.79 -6.70 -7.44
N GLU A 197 13.61 -7.95 -7.05
CA GLU A 197 12.53 -8.81 -7.47
C GLU A 197 11.80 -9.35 -6.25
N ILE A 198 10.49 -9.44 -6.35
CA ILE A 198 9.63 -9.99 -5.31
C ILE A 198 8.66 -10.97 -5.96
N ALA A 199 8.51 -12.15 -5.37
CA ALA A 199 7.50 -13.12 -5.76
C ALA A 199 6.53 -13.39 -4.59
N PHE A 200 5.32 -12.89 -4.73
CA PHE A 200 4.22 -13.12 -3.79
C PHE A 200 3.51 -14.42 -4.16
N PRO A 201 3.65 -15.51 -3.37
CA PRO A 201 2.96 -16.77 -3.69
C PRO A 201 1.47 -16.62 -3.44
N TRP A 202 0.66 -17.03 -4.41
CA TRP A 202 -0.80 -16.98 -4.29
C TRP A 202 -1.31 -17.69 -3.04
N GLU A 203 -0.71 -18.81 -2.67
CA GLU A 203 -1.09 -19.55 -1.47
C GLU A 203 -0.81 -18.76 -0.19
N GLY A 204 0.26 -17.94 -0.18
CA GLY A 204 0.65 -17.10 0.96
C GLY A 204 -0.33 -15.96 1.24
N ILE A 205 -0.94 -15.40 0.19
CA ILE A 205 -1.85 -14.25 0.32
C ILE A 205 -3.34 -14.65 0.21
N ARG A 206 -3.66 -15.93 0.00
CA ARG A 206 -5.02 -16.41 -0.28
C ARG A 206 -6.03 -16.09 0.81
N ARG A 207 -5.69 -16.31 2.08
CA ARG A 207 -6.67 -16.24 3.18
C ARG A 207 -7.21 -14.85 3.46
N PRO A 208 -6.36 -13.82 3.60
CA PRO A 208 -6.85 -12.47 3.82
C PRO A 208 -7.38 -11.77 2.56
N ALA A 209 -7.09 -12.28 1.36
CA ALA A 209 -7.40 -11.62 0.09
C ALA A 209 -8.88 -11.25 -0.11
N GLY A 210 -9.81 -11.92 0.60
CA GLY A 210 -11.24 -11.62 0.50
C GLY A 210 -11.87 -11.94 -0.86
N ARG A 211 -11.11 -12.55 -1.78
CA ARG A 211 -11.54 -12.95 -3.12
C ARG A 211 -10.76 -14.18 -3.61
N GLN A 212 -11.10 -14.67 -4.78
CA GLN A 212 -10.40 -15.81 -5.40
C GLN A 212 -8.94 -15.44 -5.70
N VAL A 213 -8.03 -16.37 -5.40
CA VAL A 213 -6.61 -16.30 -5.68
C VAL A 213 -6.16 -17.68 -6.20
N PRO A 214 -5.41 -17.79 -7.29
CA PRO A 214 -4.96 -16.74 -8.21
C PRO A 214 -6.10 -15.93 -8.82
N PRO A 215 -5.85 -14.68 -9.26
CA PRO A 215 -6.81 -13.89 -9.98
C PRO A 215 -7.16 -14.52 -11.33
N GLN A 216 -8.28 -14.12 -11.91
CA GLN A 216 -8.66 -14.43 -13.29
C GLN A 216 -8.31 -13.26 -14.21
N ALA A 217 -8.21 -13.53 -15.51
CA ALA A 217 -8.06 -12.47 -16.49
C ALA A 217 -9.23 -11.47 -16.40
N GLY A 218 -8.91 -10.19 -16.35
CA GLY A 218 -9.86 -9.10 -16.12
C GLY A 218 -10.02 -8.68 -14.66
N ASP A 219 -9.60 -9.49 -13.70
CA ASP A 219 -9.60 -9.08 -12.28
C ASP A 219 -8.72 -7.84 -12.08
N VAL A 220 -9.19 -6.90 -11.26
CA VAL A 220 -8.47 -5.68 -10.91
C VAL A 220 -8.27 -5.61 -9.40
N TRP A 221 -7.02 -5.40 -8.98
CA TRP A 221 -6.62 -5.22 -7.58
C TRP A 221 -6.13 -3.79 -7.34
N ARG A 222 -6.15 -3.36 -6.08
CA ARG A 222 -5.46 -2.15 -5.64
C ARG A 222 -4.05 -2.52 -5.21
N VAL A 223 -3.07 -1.88 -5.85
CA VAL A 223 -1.65 -2.06 -5.55
C VAL A 223 -0.99 -0.70 -5.55
N ASN A 224 -0.06 -0.48 -4.66
CA ASN A 224 0.83 0.67 -4.74
C ASN A 224 2.25 0.28 -4.34
N PHE A 225 3.16 1.13 -4.72
CA PHE A 225 4.56 1.05 -4.34
C PHE A 225 4.97 2.37 -3.72
N SER A 226 5.86 2.30 -2.74
CA SER A 226 6.53 3.45 -2.17
C SER A 226 8.03 3.20 -2.14
N ARG A 227 8.78 4.27 -2.17
CA ARG A 227 10.17 4.33 -1.80
C ARG A 227 10.31 5.32 -0.67
N VAL A 228 10.81 4.88 0.47
CA VAL A 228 11.25 5.78 1.53
C VAL A 228 12.68 6.19 1.24
N GLU A 229 12.89 7.49 1.09
CA GLU A 229 14.18 8.04 0.73
C GLU A 229 14.65 9.06 1.78
N TRP A 230 15.74 8.74 2.45
CA TRP A 230 16.34 9.61 3.44
C TRP A 230 17.43 10.47 2.83
N GLN A 231 17.45 11.75 3.18
CA GLN A 231 18.62 12.58 2.89
C GLN A 231 19.76 12.18 3.83
N VAL A 232 20.90 11.83 3.25
CA VAL A 232 22.08 11.38 4.00
C VAL A 232 23.27 12.34 3.80
N THR A 233 24.18 12.34 4.77
CA THR A 233 25.49 12.96 4.71
C THR A 233 26.57 11.93 4.86
N ILE A 234 27.70 12.12 4.18
CA ILE A 234 28.89 11.28 4.33
C ILE A 234 29.56 11.65 5.66
N THR A 235 29.75 10.64 6.52
CA THR A 235 30.44 10.77 7.79
C THR A 235 31.67 9.86 7.79
N GLY A 236 32.85 10.40 7.91
CA GLY A 236 34.09 9.62 7.78
C GLY A 236 34.37 8.61 8.92
N GLU A 237 33.55 8.52 9.96
CA GLU A 237 33.86 7.80 11.19
C GLU A 237 32.70 6.95 11.76
N GLU A 238 31.47 7.07 11.25
CA GLU A 238 30.34 6.29 11.73
C GLU A 238 30.20 4.95 11.00
N ALA A 239 29.61 3.96 11.66
CA ALA A 239 29.27 2.70 11.03
C ALA A 239 28.48 2.96 9.75
N HIS A 240 28.89 2.37 8.64
CA HIS A 240 28.30 2.48 7.31
C HIS A 240 28.57 3.77 6.53
N GLY A 241 29.42 4.69 7.01
CA GLY A 241 29.87 5.86 6.27
C GLY A 241 28.84 6.96 6.01
N TYR A 242 27.57 6.74 6.37
CA TYR A 242 26.46 7.67 6.15
C TYR A 242 25.71 7.98 7.44
N ALA A 243 25.12 9.16 7.50
CA ALA A 243 24.16 9.54 8.55
C ALA A 243 22.99 10.32 7.96
N LYS A 244 21.78 10.10 8.47
CA LYS A 244 20.60 10.90 8.07
C LYS A 244 20.81 12.36 8.42
N VAL A 245 20.40 13.26 7.52
CA VAL A 245 20.41 14.70 7.78
C VAL A 245 19.46 14.99 8.96
N PRO A 246 19.95 15.59 10.06
CA PRO A 246 19.13 15.80 11.24
C PRO A 246 17.92 16.70 10.94
N LYS A 247 16.75 16.32 11.48
CA LYS A 247 15.47 17.06 11.37
C LYS A 247 14.92 17.16 9.94
N THR A 248 15.40 16.35 9.04
CA THR A 248 14.81 16.20 7.71
C THR A 248 13.93 14.95 7.75
N PRO A 249 12.64 15.05 7.42
CA PRO A 249 11.80 13.87 7.27
C PRO A 249 12.25 13.07 6.05
N GLU A 250 11.81 11.84 5.98
CA GLU A 250 11.88 11.02 4.78
C GLU A 250 11.07 11.64 3.64
N ASP A 251 11.53 11.44 2.42
CA ASP A 251 10.74 11.64 1.23
C ASP A 251 9.97 10.32 0.94
N ASN A 252 8.70 10.41 0.63
CA ASN A 252 7.87 9.27 0.24
C ASN A 252 7.54 9.40 -1.25
N TRP A 253 8.19 8.60 -2.08
CA TRP A 253 7.97 8.60 -3.53
C TRP A 253 7.19 7.35 -3.93
N VAL A 254 6.09 7.54 -4.63
CA VAL A 254 5.11 6.50 -4.89
C VAL A 254 4.78 6.34 -6.36
N TRP A 255 4.36 5.16 -6.76
CA TRP A 255 3.83 4.92 -8.11
C TRP A 255 2.51 5.67 -8.34
N SER A 256 1.54 5.54 -7.44
CA SER A 256 0.25 6.23 -7.51
C SER A 256 0.12 7.18 -6.32
N HIS A 257 0.13 8.51 -6.58
CA HIS A 257 0.09 9.49 -5.50
C HIS A 257 -1.23 9.44 -4.73
N GLN A 258 -1.16 9.80 -3.44
CA GLN A 258 -2.28 9.73 -2.51
C GLN A 258 -3.00 11.09 -2.35
N GLY A 259 -2.34 12.19 -2.71
CA GLY A 259 -2.79 13.56 -2.43
C GLY A 259 -2.55 14.03 -0.99
N LEU A 260 -1.91 13.19 -0.17
CA LEU A 260 -1.54 13.48 1.22
C LEU A 260 -0.43 12.55 1.68
N VAL A 261 0.30 12.93 2.75
CA VAL A 261 1.38 12.09 3.32
C VAL A 261 0.77 10.98 4.18
N ASN A 262 0.30 9.93 3.54
CA ASN A 262 -0.16 8.71 4.21
C ASN A 262 -0.32 7.56 3.21
N MET A 263 0.48 6.51 3.31
CA MET A 263 0.36 5.34 2.43
C MET A 263 -0.91 4.52 2.66
N HIS A 264 -1.50 4.58 3.86
CA HIS A 264 -2.66 3.77 4.24
C HIS A 264 -3.99 4.39 3.79
N PHE A 265 -4.05 4.73 2.50
CA PHE A 265 -5.26 5.10 1.76
C PHE A 265 -5.45 4.14 0.56
N PRO A 266 -5.81 2.86 0.82
CA PRO A 266 -5.89 1.84 -0.24
C PRO A 266 -6.80 2.23 -1.41
N GLU A 267 -7.79 3.05 -1.16
CA GLU A 267 -8.69 3.59 -2.18
C GLU A 267 -8.03 4.56 -3.17
N GLN A 268 -6.83 5.05 -2.87
CA GLN A 268 -6.03 5.91 -3.75
C GLN A 268 -4.90 5.14 -4.47
N TRP A 269 -4.66 3.88 -4.10
CA TRP A 269 -3.65 3.07 -4.76
C TRP A 269 -3.98 2.82 -6.22
N GLY A 270 -2.96 2.52 -7.00
CA GLY A 270 -3.12 2.20 -8.41
C GLY A 270 -3.98 0.96 -8.65
N TYR A 271 -4.45 0.82 -9.86
CA TYR A 271 -5.18 -0.34 -10.33
C TYR A 271 -4.25 -1.27 -11.11
N VAL A 272 -4.24 -2.55 -10.76
CA VAL A 272 -3.54 -3.60 -11.50
C VAL A 272 -4.56 -4.58 -12.05
N GLN A 273 -4.71 -4.60 -13.37
CA GLN A 273 -5.53 -5.58 -14.07
C GLN A 273 -4.69 -6.78 -14.45
N PHE A 274 -5.14 -7.98 -14.12
CA PHE A 274 -4.49 -9.22 -14.51
C PHE A 274 -4.95 -9.65 -15.91
N SER A 275 -4.00 -10.03 -16.77
CA SER A 275 -4.27 -10.45 -18.14
C SER A 275 -3.61 -11.80 -18.43
N ASP A 276 -4.35 -12.69 -19.10
CA ASP A 276 -3.79 -13.96 -19.60
C ASP A 276 -2.87 -13.78 -20.83
N ALA A 277 -2.82 -12.57 -21.38
CA ALA A 277 -1.90 -12.27 -22.46
C ALA A 277 -0.44 -12.37 -21.96
N ALA A 278 0.40 -13.02 -22.75
CA ALA A 278 1.84 -13.09 -22.45
C ALA A 278 2.44 -11.67 -22.43
N ALA A 279 3.37 -11.43 -21.51
CA ALA A 279 4.15 -10.21 -21.53
C ALA A 279 4.82 -10.04 -22.92
N GLY A 280 4.82 -8.80 -23.43
CA GLY A 280 5.33 -8.47 -24.77
C GLY A 280 4.41 -8.81 -25.94
N SER A 281 3.23 -9.38 -25.70
CA SER A 281 2.20 -9.54 -26.73
C SER A 281 1.52 -8.19 -27.06
N ALA A 282 0.52 -8.22 -27.94
CA ALA A 282 -0.26 -7.01 -28.21
C ALA A 282 -0.82 -6.40 -26.91
N PRO A 283 -0.79 -5.07 -26.74
CA PRO A 283 -1.34 -4.41 -25.56
C PRO A 283 -2.80 -4.81 -25.31
N VAL A 284 -3.12 -5.04 -24.05
CA VAL A 284 -4.48 -5.25 -23.56
C VAL A 284 -4.94 -3.93 -22.93
N ASP A 285 -6.12 -3.45 -23.35
CA ASP A 285 -6.68 -2.23 -22.79
C ASP A 285 -7.09 -2.46 -21.32
N PHE A 286 -6.83 -1.47 -20.49
CA PHE A 286 -7.28 -1.47 -19.11
C PHE A 286 -8.77 -1.13 -19.05
N GLU A 287 -9.55 -1.97 -18.38
CA GLU A 287 -10.97 -1.77 -18.14
C GLU A 287 -11.23 -1.49 -16.66
N LEU A 288 -11.73 -0.27 -16.35
CA LEU A 288 -12.08 0.06 -14.97
C LEU A 288 -13.35 -0.71 -14.59
N PRO A 289 -13.34 -1.47 -13.48
CA PRO A 289 -14.53 -2.19 -13.02
C PRO A 289 -15.71 -1.24 -12.77
N PRO A 290 -16.93 -1.58 -13.21
CA PRO A 290 -18.08 -0.68 -13.10
C PRO A 290 -18.47 -0.36 -11.65
N GLU A 291 -18.15 -1.22 -10.70
CA GLU A 291 -18.37 -0.99 -9.27
C GLU A 291 -17.55 0.18 -8.70
N GLU A 292 -16.47 0.58 -9.37
CA GLU A 292 -15.64 1.70 -8.91
C GLU A 292 -16.40 3.03 -8.93
N GLU A 293 -17.44 3.17 -9.80
CA GLU A 293 -18.33 4.34 -9.77
C GLU A 293 -19.06 4.45 -8.43
N GLY A 294 -19.61 3.36 -7.93
CA GLY A 294 -20.30 3.31 -6.63
C GLY A 294 -19.34 3.45 -5.45
N LYS A 295 -18.18 2.76 -5.51
CA LYS A 295 -17.14 2.88 -4.49
C LYS A 295 -16.64 4.32 -4.37
N HIS A 296 -16.42 5.02 -5.48
CA HIS A 296 -15.99 6.43 -5.47
C HIS A 296 -17.00 7.35 -4.76
N LEU A 297 -18.30 7.20 -5.04
CA LEU A 297 -19.33 7.95 -4.32
C LEU A 297 -19.36 7.63 -2.82
N LEU A 298 -19.22 6.36 -2.46
CA LEU A 298 -19.18 5.95 -1.06
C LEU A 298 -17.93 6.50 -0.34
N ARG A 299 -16.78 6.61 -1.04
CA ARG A 299 -15.58 7.26 -0.51
C ARG A 299 -15.78 8.75 -0.27
N GLU A 300 -16.51 9.45 -1.13
CA GLU A 300 -16.90 10.84 -0.87
C GLU A 300 -17.71 10.95 0.43
N ILE A 301 -18.69 10.08 0.63
CA ILE A 301 -19.46 10.02 1.89
C ILE A 301 -18.53 9.81 3.08
N TYR A 302 -17.60 8.86 2.98
CA TYR A 302 -16.66 8.56 4.05
C TYR A 302 -15.80 9.77 4.44
N TYR A 303 -15.19 10.45 3.48
CA TYR A 303 -14.34 11.62 3.76
C TYR A 303 -15.12 12.77 4.39
N ARG A 304 -16.32 13.07 3.85
CA ARG A 304 -17.17 14.12 4.38
C ARG A 304 -17.69 13.79 5.79
N GLN A 305 -18.03 12.55 6.07
CA GLN A 305 -18.42 12.08 7.41
C GLN A 305 -17.26 12.18 8.40
N ARG A 306 -16.03 11.87 8.00
CA ARG A 306 -14.86 12.07 8.86
C ARG A 306 -14.69 13.53 9.25
N ASN A 307 -14.77 14.43 8.29
CA ASN A 307 -14.67 15.87 8.54
C ASN A 307 -15.83 16.37 9.44
N ALA A 308 -17.06 15.96 9.17
CA ALA A 308 -18.21 16.28 10.00
C ALA A 308 -18.03 15.80 11.45
N ARG A 309 -17.58 14.55 11.63
CA ARG A 309 -17.29 13.97 12.94
C ARG A 309 -16.18 14.72 13.68
N ALA A 310 -15.11 15.10 12.98
CA ALA A 310 -14.01 15.87 13.55
C ALA A 310 -14.44 17.28 13.99
N ALA A 311 -15.26 17.96 13.19
CA ALA A 311 -15.72 19.30 13.45
C ALA A 311 -16.86 19.38 14.49
N GLY A 312 -17.85 18.49 14.38
CA GLY A 312 -19.11 18.56 15.14
C GLY A 312 -19.29 17.46 16.19
N GLY A 313 -18.41 16.48 16.24
CA GLY A 313 -18.47 15.34 17.18
C GLY A 313 -19.55 14.29 16.85
N HIS A 314 -20.28 14.44 15.74
CA HIS A 314 -21.35 13.53 15.30
C HIS A 314 -21.31 13.31 13.79
N TYR A 315 -21.96 12.24 13.33
CA TYR A 315 -22.16 11.96 11.91
C TYR A 315 -23.43 12.67 11.41
N LEU A 316 -23.46 13.05 10.14
CA LEU A 316 -24.59 13.71 9.49
C LEU A 316 -25.47 12.67 8.79
N GLY A 317 -26.80 12.80 8.92
CA GLY A 317 -27.77 11.85 8.36
C GLY A 317 -28.32 12.24 7.00
N ASP A 318 -27.91 13.36 6.44
CA ASP A 318 -28.44 13.95 5.21
C ASP A 318 -27.32 14.21 4.21
N LEU A 319 -27.57 13.90 2.93
CA LEU A 319 -26.58 14.08 1.85
C LEU A 319 -26.33 15.55 1.52
N ASP A 320 -27.36 16.39 1.61
CA ASP A 320 -27.23 17.84 1.35
C ASP A 320 -26.41 18.50 2.46
N GLU A 321 -26.60 18.09 3.73
CA GLU A 321 -25.77 18.55 4.86
C GLU A 321 -24.30 18.11 4.71
N LEU A 322 -24.05 16.94 4.10
CA LEU A 322 -22.72 16.49 3.74
C LEU A 322 -22.15 17.21 2.50
N GLY A 323 -22.94 18.02 1.81
CA GLY A 323 -22.54 18.70 0.58
C GLY A 323 -22.39 17.76 -0.63
N ILE A 324 -23.11 16.64 -0.64
CA ILE A 324 -23.09 15.65 -1.73
C ILE A 324 -24.17 15.99 -2.73
N ALA A 325 -23.78 16.55 -3.87
CA ALA A 325 -24.70 16.96 -4.92
C ALA A 325 -25.28 15.78 -5.68
N GLN A 326 -26.55 15.91 -6.09
CA GLN A 326 -27.21 14.98 -7.00
C GLN A 326 -26.43 14.84 -8.30
N ARG A 327 -26.25 13.59 -8.77
CA ARG A 327 -25.59 13.27 -10.02
C ARG A 327 -26.20 12.06 -10.71
N SER A 328 -26.01 11.96 -12.02
CA SER A 328 -26.33 10.74 -12.76
C SER A 328 -25.19 9.73 -12.60
N LEU A 329 -25.55 8.47 -12.44
CA LEU A 329 -24.64 7.34 -12.36
C LEU A 329 -24.97 6.38 -13.50
N SER A 330 -23.94 5.73 -14.05
CA SER A 330 -24.08 4.80 -15.18
C SER A 330 -24.52 3.42 -14.70
N HIS A 331 -24.01 3.01 -13.55
CA HIS A 331 -24.15 1.64 -13.05
C HIS A 331 -24.91 1.53 -11.73
N PHE A 332 -25.30 2.65 -11.12
CA PHE A 332 -25.94 2.68 -9.80
C PHE A 332 -27.19 3.54 -9.78
N VAL A 333 -28.06 3.26 -8.80
CA VAL A 333 -29.32 3.99 -8.60
C VAL A 333 -29.12 5.10 -7.59
N TRP A 334 -29.29 6.36 -8.00
CA TRP A 334 -29.28 7.53 -7.12
C TRP A 334 -30.62 7.68 -6.38
N PRO A 335 -30.69 8.14 -5.14
CA PRO A 335 -29.57 8.50 -4.27
C PRO A 335 -29.02 7.30 -3.47
N PRO A 336 -27.79 7.38 -2.93
CA PRO A 336 -27.36 6.47 -1.90
C PRO A 336 -28.20 6.66 -0.62
N THR A 337 -28.33 5.59 0.16
CA THR A 337 -29.01 5.66 1.47
C THR A 337 -27.99 5.78 2.57
N LEU A 338 -28.30 6.59 3.59
CA LEU A 338 -27.45 6.84 4.74
C LEU A 338 -28.23 6.56 6.02
N GLN A 339 -27.69 5.72 6.89
CA GLN A 339 -28.21 5.44 8.23
C GLN A 339 -27.16 5.78 9.26
N VAL A 340 -27.51 6.62 10.23
CA VAL A 340 -26.58 7.20 11.20
C VAL A 340 -27.05 6.92 12.63
N THR A 341 -26.07 6.66 13.50
CA THR A 341 -26.22 6.58 14.95
C THR A 341 -25.19 7.48 15.63
N ASP A 342 -25.26 7.64 16.94
CA ASP A 342 -24.26 8.39 17.70
C ASP A 342 -22.83 7.80 17.59
N TYR A 343 -22.70 6.52 17.25
CA TYR A 343 -21.45 5.78 17.30
C TYR A 343 -20.88 5.40 15.93
N GLY A 344 -21.70 5.42 14.89
CA GLY A 344 -21.30 4.99 13.55
C GLY A 344 -22.39 5.24 12.52
N TYR A 345 -22.06 4.92 11.29
CA TYR A 345 -23.02 5.00 10.18
C TYR A 345 -22.80 3.84 9.21
N GLU A 346 -23.82 3.61 8.41
CA GLU A 346 -23.79 2.78 7.22
C GLU A 346 -24.35 3.59 6.05
N ALA A 347 -23.63 3.59 4.94
CA ALA A 347 -24.12 4.17 3.68
C ALA A 347 -24.11 3.09 2.61
N TRP A 348 -25.14 3.07 1.75
CA TRP A 348 -25.13 2.12 0.62
C TRP A 348 -25.73 2.71 -0.63
N ILE A 349 -25.28 2.15 -1.76
CA ILE A 349 -25.83 2.43 -3.07
C ILE A 349 -26.13 1.12 -3.80
N GLN A 350 -27.25 1.06 -4.49
CA GLN A 350 -27.71 -0.13 -5.20
C GLN A 350 -27.25 -0.09 -6.66
N GLU A 351 -26.77 -1.22 -7.16
CA GLU A 351 -26.51 -1.43 -8.59
C GLU A 351 -27.79 -1.25 -9.40
N ALA A 352 -27.67 -0.67 -10.58
CA ALA A 352 -28.80 -0.52 -11.52
C ALA A 352 -29.10 -1.84 -12.26
N THR A 353 -28.09 -2.68 -12.42
CA THR A 353 -28.15 -4.01 -13.05
C THR A 353 -27.19 -4.94 -12.34
N ASP A 354 -27.29 -6.23 -12.60
CA ASP A 354 -26.30 -7.22 -12.15
C ASP A 354 -24.94 -6.93 -12.81
N LEU A 355 -23.95 -6.50 -12.04
CA LEU A 355 -22.63 -6.09 -12.53
C LEU A 355 -21.62 -7.25 -12.61
N ASP A 356 -21.77 -8.27 -11.78
CA ASP A 356 -20.85 -9.42 -11.70
C ASP A 356 -21.38 -10.68 -12.43
N GLY A 357 -22.64 -10.62 -12.92
CA GLY A 357 -23.25 -11.69 -13.71
C GLY A 357 -23.70 -12.89 -12.88
N ASP A 358 -23.83 -12.75 -11.57
CA ASP A 358 -24.26 -13.84 -10.66
C ASP A 358 -25.79 -14.05 -10.64
N GLY A 359 -26.53 -13.22 -11.36
CA GLY A 359 -28.00 -13.22 -11.46
C GLY A 359 -28.67 -12.37 -10.38
N HIS A 360 -27.94 -11.58 -9.63
CA HIS A 360 -28.46 -10.74 -8.57
C HIS A 360 -27.93 -9.30 -8.66
N VAL A 361 -28.71 -8.37 -8.13
CA VAL A 361 -28.29 -6.98 -7.96
C VAL A 361 -27.76 -6.81 -6.55
N ASN A 362 -26.59 -6.19 -6.40
CA ASN A 362 -25.98 -5.95 -5.12
C ASN A 362 -26.21 -4.52 -4.62
N ARG A 363 -26.05 -4.33 -3.32
CA ARG A 363 -25.81 -3.05 -2.66
C ARG A 363 -24.35 -2.98 -2.29
N TRP A 364 -23.70 -1.90 -2.65
CA TRP A 364 -22.37 -1.60 -2.15
C TRP A 364 -22.52 -0.82 -0.85
N VAL A 365 -21.97 -1.35 0.22
CA VAL A 365 -22.16 -0.89 1.60
C VAL A 365 -20.85 -0.37 2.14
N LEU A 366 -20.86 0.86 2.63
CA LEU A 366 -19.77 1.51 3.35
C LEU A 366 -20.09 1.57 4.84
N THR A 367 -19.12 1.26 5.69
CA THR A 367 -19.16 1.49 7.14
C THR A 367 -18.19 2.58 7.58
N GLN A 368 -18.35 3.09 8.80
CA GLN A 368 -17.56 4.23 9.33
C GLN A 368 -16.05 3.97 9.41
N ASP A 369 -15.62 2.72 9.32
CA ASP A 369 -14.22 2.30 9.28
C ASP A 369 -13.67 2.15 7.86
N SER A 370 -14.28 2.85 6.89
CA SER A 370 -13.93 2.87 5.47
C SER A 370 -14.21 1.60 4.67
N ARG A 371 -14.70 0.53 5.27
CA ARG A 371 -14.94 -0.71 4.54
C ARG A 371 -16.06 -0.58 3.52
N VAL A 372 -15.75 -0.90 2.26
CA VAL A 372 -16.75 -0.96 1.18
C VAL A 372 -16.85 -2.38 0.65
N ARG A 373 -18.04 -2.96 0.67
CA ARG A 373 -18.26 -4.34 0.22
C ARG A 373 -19.62 -4.51 -0.45
N PRO A 374 -19.75 -5.45 -1.39
CA PRO A 374 -21.04 -5.82 -1.94
C PRO A 374 -21.84 -6.62 -0.91
N VAL A 375 -23.14 -6.41 -0.89
CA VAL A 375 -24.12 -7.17 -0.11
C VAL A 375 -25.32 -7.40 -1.02
N ARG A 376 -25.78 -8.62 -1.11
CA ARG A 376 -26.98 -8.96 -1.90
C ARG A 376 -28.16 -8.08 -1.51
N ALA A 377 -28.77 -7.42 -2.46
CA ALA A 377 -29.97 -6.62 -2.20
C ALA A 377 -31.13 -7.55 -1.73
N PRO A 378 -31.97 -7.10 -0.78
CA PRO A 378 -33.19 -7.82 -0.46
C PRO A 378 -34.09 -7.91 -1.71
N GLU A 379 -34.77 -9.04 -1.88
CA GLU A 379 -35.79 -9.23 -2.92
C GLU A 379 -36.99 -8.29 -2.74
#